data_0b89d4c6d1347ec7b8d6096ddff119f1
#
_entry.id   0b89d4c6d1347ec7b8d6096ddff119f1
#
_cell.length_a   1.000
_cell.length_b   1.000
_cell.length_c   1.000
_cell.angle_alpha   90.00
_cell.angle_beta   90.00
_cell.angle_gamma   90.00
#
_symmetry.space_group_name_H-M   'P 1'
#
loop_
_entity.id
_entity.type
_entity.pdbx_description
1 polymer ?
#
loop_
_entity_poly.entity_id
_entity_poly.type
_entity_poly.pdbx_seq_one_letter_code
_entity_poly.pdbx_strand_id
1 'polypeptide(L)'
;MRKIPALVVTVGLLASMTACSTTAGPGSTGCPPTGDAASVVTATGDFGAKPDVDVPTPIVTKKTEVSTLIEGDGQRLVDGTPVVIDYTLFDGTTGQELEDSGYDGSTNVPLTVGGQTLAPLVDALECSTVGSRVAVAVKATDLSASINGAASTPNDDPDAAYVAVVDVKRAFLAKADGALQLGADGLPAVVTAPNGAPGITIPAGDAPTDEVVHLVRKGHGTTLTADDTAVVQFTAVTWSQPSTVAGSTWTNGGSATPVDLGDAQIPDDIRSALVGQQVGSQVMVVLPASAESGGSAYVYVFDVLGATR
;
A
#
# COMPACT_ATOMS: atom_id res chain seq x y z
N MET A 1 -36.08 -28.98 -67.60
CA MET A 1 -36.79 -27.92 -66.89
C MET A 1 -37.15 -28.44 -65.54
N ARG A 2 -36.40 -28.16 -64.52
CA ARG A 2 -36.69 -28.56 -63.14
C ARG A 2 -36.40 -27.36 -62.23
N LYS A 3 -37.44 -26.83 -61.64
CA LYS A 3 -37.39 -25.70 -60.67
C LYS A 3 -37.03 -26.26 -59.31
N ILE A 4 -36.02 -25.67 -58.66
CA ILE A 4 -35.65 -25.95 -57.28
C ILE A 4 -36.05 -24.74 -56.44
N PRO A 5 -36.83 -24.91 -55.35
CA PRO A 5 -37.17 -23.81 -54.44
C PRO A 5 -36.02 -23.55 -53.48
N ALA A 6 -35.74 -22.27 -53.28
CA ALA A 6 -34.78 -21.79 -52.30
C ALA A 6 -35.33 -21.91 -50.87
N LEU A 7 -34.57 -22.57 -50.00
CA LEU A 7 -34.81 -22.66 -48.57
C LEU A 7 -34.10 -21.50 -47.88
N VAL A 8 -34.86 -20.58 -47.29
CA VAL A 8 -34.34 -19.51 -46.46
C VAL A 8 -34.17 -20.02 -45.02
N VAL A 9 -32.92 -20.17 -44.58
CA VAL A 9 -32.62 -20.50 -43.19
C VAL A 9 -32.30 -19.20 -42.47
N THR A 10 -33.21 -18.77 -41.59
CA THR A 10 -32.99 -17.69 -40.62
C THR A 10 -32.17 -18.20 -39.44
N VAL A 11 -30.89 -17.83 -39.37
CA VAL A 11 -30.08 -18.08 -38.21
C VAL A 11 -30.31 -16.97 -37.19
N GLY A 12 -30.99 -17.31 -36.09
CA GLY A 12 -31.17 -16.42 -34.94
C GLY A 12 -29.83 -16.26 -34.19
N LEU A 13 -29.31 -15.03 -34.11
CA LEU A 13 -28.14 -14.65 -33.31
C LEU A 13 -28.58 -14.55 -31.85
N LEU A 14 -28.27 -15.57 -31.05
CA LEU A 14 -28.31 -15.49 -29.58
C LEU A 14 -27.03 -14.79 -29.12
N ALA A 15 -27.17 -13.49 -28.78
CA ALA A 15 -26.12 -12.75 -28.10
C ALA A 15 -25.99 -13.27 -26.65
N SER A 16 -25.05 -14.17 -26.41
CA SER A 16 -24.62 -14.56 -25.08
C SER A 16 -23.75 -13.41 -24.52
N MET A 17 -24.31 -12.65 -23.58
CA MET A 17 -23.56 -11.77 -22.72
C MET A 17 -22.70 -12.62 -21.80
N THR A 18 -21.46 -12.89 -22.18
CA THR A 18 -20.43 -13.38 -21.27
C THR A 18 -20.04 -12.23 -20.36
N ALA A 19 -20.56 -12.23 -19.12
CA ALA A 19 -19.98 -11.43 -18.04
C ALA A 19 -18.53 -11.87 -17.87
N CYS A 20 -17.57 -11.01 -18.21
CA CYS A 20 -16.18 -11.19 -17.83
C CYS A 20 -16.09 -11.08 -16.31
N SER A 21 -16.10 -12.23 -15.62
CA SER A 21 -15.56 -12.29 -14.28
C SER A 21 -14.05 -12.07 -14.41
N THR A 22 -13.57 -10.90 -13.99
CA THR A 22 -12.14 -10.66 -13.81
C THR A 22 -11.65 -11.62 -12.73
N THR A 23 -10.96 -12.68 -13.15
CA THR A 23 -10.20 -13.53 -12.23
C THR A 23 -9.11 -12.66 -11.62
N ALA A 24 -9.22 -12.41 -10.31
CA ALA A 24 -8.15 -11.83 -9.53
C ALA A 24 -6.88 -12.68 -9.71
N GLY A 25 -5.75 -12.02 -10.02
CA GLY A 25 -4.46 -12.70 -10.10
C GLY A 25 -4.02 -13.23 -8.72
N PRO A 26 -3.07 -14.17 -8.65
CA PRO A 26 -2.59 -14.69 -7.37
C PRO A 26 -1.91 -13.58 -6.60
N GLY A 27 -2.52 -13.15 -5.48
CA GLY A 27 -2.02 -12.12 -4.58
C GLY A 27 -2.99 -10.98 -4.28
N SER A 28 -4.09 -10.81 -5.03
CA SER A 28 -5.13 -9.87 -4.65
C SER A 28 -6.20 -10.60 -3.83
N THR A 29 -6.48 -10.11 -2.64
CA THR A 29 -7.61 -10.58 -1.82
C THR A 29 -8.95 -10.31 -2.50
N GLY A 30 -8.96 -9.51 -3.58
CA GLY A 30 -10.12 -9.04 -4.30
C GLY A 30 -10.79 -7.85 -3.59
N CYS A 31 -11.63 -7.13 -4.33
CA CYS A 31 -12.36 -6.01 -3.74
C CYS A 31 -13.21 -6.48 -2.56
N PRO A 32 -13.19 -5.77 -1.42
CA PRO A 32 -14.03 -6.10 -0.28
C PRO A 32 -15.51 -6.01 -0.69
N PRO A 33 -16.34 -6.91 -0.15
CA PRO A 33 -17.74 -6.93 -0.51
C PRO A 33 -18.49 -5.72 0.05
N THR A 34 -19.41 -5.19 -0.71
CA THR A 34 -20.44 -4.32 -0.16
C THR A 34 -21.37 -5.16 0.73
N GLY A 35 -21.87 -4.55 1.82
CA GLY A 35 -22.74 -5.28 2.71
C GLY A 35 -23.65 -4.34 3.53
N ASP A 36 -24.65 -4.95 4.15
CA ASP A 36 -25.70 -4.22 4.87
C ASP A 36 -25.14 -3.45 6.07
N ALA A 37 -24.15 -4.02 6.77
CA ALA A 37 -23.52 -3.40 7.94
C ALA A 37 -22.85 -2.06 7.63
N ALA A 38 -22.20 -1.95 6.46
CA ALA A 38 -21.58 -0.70 6.04
C ALA A 38 -22.56 0.24 5.31
N SER A 39 -23.56 -0.32 4.62
CA SER A 39 -24.47 0.46 3.76
C SER A 39 -25.48 1.31 4.51
N VAL A 40 -25.75 0.99 5.78
CA VAL A 40 -26.67 1.79 6.65
C VAL A 40 -25.97 2.99 7.26
N VAL A 41 -24.65 3.06 7.22
CA VAL A 41 -23.87 4.19 7.73
C VAL A 41 -23.98 5.37 6.77
N THR A 42 -24.26 6.55 7.29
CA THR A 42 -24.27 7.79 6.51
C THR A 42 -23.30 8.81 7.06
N ALA A 43 -22.71 9.61 6.19
CA ALA A 43 -21.82 10.68 6.59
C ALA A 43 -22.06 11.92 5.73
N THR A 44 -22.07 13.09 6.36
CA THR A 44 -22.21 14.39 5.72
C THR A 44 -20.98 15.27 5.99
N GLY A 45 -20.80 16.31 5.21
CA GLY A 45 -19.65 17.20 5.26
C GLY A 45 -18.68 16.99 4.11
N ASP A 46 -17.81 17.98 3.90
CA ASP A 46 -16.86 18.00 2.78
C ASP A 46 -15.79 16.92 2.93
N PHE A 47 -15.31 16.41 1.79
CA PHE A 47 -14.17 15.47 1.77
C PHE A 47 -12.91 16.14 2.37
N GLY A 48 -12.18 15.41 3.23
CA GLY A 48 -10.98 15.87 3.92
C GLY A 48 -11.27 16.72 5.17
N ALA A 49 -12.53 16.92 5.51
CA ALA A 49 -12.95 17.48 6.80
C ALA A 49 -13.65 16.41 7.63
N LYS A 50 -13.55 16.51 8.98
CA LYS A 50 -14.20 15.55 9.87
C LYS A 50 -15.71 15.51 9.55
N PRO A 51 -16.22 14.34 9.15
CA PRO A 51 -17.63 14.18 8.80
C PRO A 51 -18.54 14.18 10.05
N ASP A 52 -19.79 14.58 9.84
CA ASP A 52 -20.87 14.26 10.75
C ASP A 52 -21.44 12.90 10.33
N VAL A 53 -21.31 11.90 11.22
CA VAL A 53 -21.59 10.50 10.91
C VAL A 53 -22.78 10.01 11.72
N ASP A 54 -23.74 9.38 11.06
CA ASP A 54 -24.83 8.63 11.69
C ASP A 54 -24.56 7.13 11.57
N VAL A 55 -24.43 6.48 12.74
CA VAL A 55 -24.23 5.04 12.88
C VAL A 55 -25.49 4.43 13.51
N PRO A 56 -26.39 3.83 12.72
CA PRO A 56 -27.58 3.17 13.24
C PRO A 56 -27.20 1.92 14.05
N THR A 57 -27.39 1.96 15.36
CA THR A 57 -26.97 0.90 16.27
C THR A 57 -28.11 -0.06 16.65
N PRO A 58 -27.79 -1.35 16.95
CA PRO A 58 -26.46 -1.96 16.89
C PRO A 58 -26.07 -2.40 15.46
N ILE A 59 -24.77 -2.22 15.10
CA ILE A 59 -24.20 -2.80 13.90
C ILE A 59 -23.42 -4.07 14.25
N VAL A 60 -23.73 -5.16 13.56
CA VAL A 60 -23.03 -6.43 13.67
C VAL A 60 -22.58 -6.90 12.30
N THR A 61 -21.42 -7.56 12.22
CA THR A 61 -20.91 -8.13 10.97
C THR A 61 -20.12 -9.40 11.22
N LYS A 62 -20.15 -10.32 10.25
CA LYS A 62 -19.36 -11.56 10.27
C LYS A 62 -18.05 -11.44 9.47
N LYS A 63 -17.91 -10.38 8.69
CA LYS A 63 -16.77 -10.11 7.80
C LYS A 63 -16.65 -8.60 7.60
N THR A 64 -15.51 -8.17 7.11
CA THR A 64 -15.34 -6.77 6.70
C THR A 64 -16.25 -6.46 5.50
N GLU A 65 -17.02 -5.37 5.62
CA GLU A 65 -17.95 -4.87 4.61
C GLU A 65 -17.67 -3.40 4.34
N VAL A 66 -17.92 -2.95 3.11
CA VAL A 66 -17.67 -1.57 2.70
C VAL A 66 -18.87 -0.95 2.01
N SER A 67 -18.96 0.38 2.12
CA SER A 67 -19.93 1.19 1.37
C SER A 67 -19.25 2.50 0.96
N THR A 68 -19.29 2.84 -0.33
CA THR A 68 -18.76 4.12 -0.82
C THR A 68 -19.76 5.22 -0.57
N LEU A 69 -19.38 6.23 0.20
CA LEU A 69 -20.20 7.40 0.55
C LEU A 69 -19.94 8.57 -0.39
N ILE A 70 -18.68 8.77 -0.77
CA ILE A 70 -18.25 9.72 -1.81
C ILE A 70 -17.35 8.95 -2.77
N GLU A 71 -17.62 9.04 -4.06
CA GLU A 71 -16.81 8.40 -5.09
C GLU A 71 -15.66 9.31 -5.50
N GLY A 72 -14.40 8.84 -5.40
CA GLY A 72 -13.23 9.55 -5.87
C GLY A 72 -12.91 9.19 -7.32
N ASP A 73 -12.13 10.02 -7.96
CA ASP A 73 -11.70 9.88 -9.37
C ASP A 73 -10.18 9.70 -9.53
N GLY A 74 -9.45 9.59 -8.41
CA GLY A 74 -8.00 9.45 -8.41
C GLY A 74 -7.51 8.03 -8.62
N GLN A 75 -6.26 7.76 -8.23
CA GLN A 75 -5.63 6.46 -8.34
C GLN A 75 -6.42 5.39 -7.57
N ARG A 76 -6.62 4.23 -8.23
CA ARG A 76 -7.22 3.06 -7.59
C ARG A 76 -6.21 2.37 -6.68
N LEU A 77 -6.66 1.96 -5.50
CA LEU A 77 -5.86 1.22 -4.54
C LEU A 77 -5.81 -0.27 -4.92
N VAL A 78 -4.62 -0.85 -4.80
CA VAL A 78 -4.36 -2.27 -4.97
C VAL A 78 -3.48 -2.76 -3.83
N ASP A 79 -3.35 -4.06 -3.67
CA ASP A 79 -2.42 -4.66 -2.71
C ASP A 79 -1.00 -4.07 -2.86
N GLY A 80 -0.35 -3.77 -1.73
CA GLY A 80 0.95 -3.11 -1.68
C GLY A 80 0.92 -1.59 -1.81
N THR A 81 -0.24 -0.95 -2.08
CA THR A 81 -0.33 0.50 -2.23
C THR A 81 -0.19 1.21 -0.88
N PRO A 82 0.83 2.06 -0.65
CA PRO A 82 0.87 2.95 0.49
C PRO A 82 -0.17 4.06 0.32
N VAL A 83 -0.94 4.33 1.37
CA VAL A 83 -2.06 5.27 1.36
C VAL A 83 -2.04 6.15 2.61
N VAL A 84 -2.33 7.44 2.44
CA VAL A 84 -2.62 8.37 3.54
C VAL A 84 -4.13 8.55 3.61
N ILE A 85 -4.68 8.33 4.79
CA ILE A 85 -6.11 8.43 5.07
C ILE A 85 -6.38 9.39 6.22
N ASP A 86 -7.57 9.99 6.23
CA ASP A 86 -8.21 10.44 7.46
C ASP A 86 -9.34 9.48 7.81
N TYR A 87 -9.60 9.29 9.09
CA TYR A 87 -10.65 8.38 9.53
C TYR A 87 -11.30 8.82 10.85
N THR A 88 -12.52 8.39 11.06
CA THR A 88 -13.21 8.42 12.34
C THR A 88 -13.73 7.02 12.65
N LEU A 89 -13.43 6.51 13.84
CA LEU A 89 -13.77 5.17 14.30
C LEU A 89 -14.89 5.23 15.35
N PHE A 90 -15.87 4.36 15.19
CA PHE A 90 -17.04 4.25 16.06
C PHE A 90 -17.20 2.83 16.61
N ASP A 91 -17.75 2.74 17.82
CA ASP A 91 -18.30 1.50 18.36
C ASP A 91 -19.65 1.22 17.67
N GLY A 92 -19.73 0.14 16.90
CA GLY A 92 -20.94 -0.22 16.17
C GLY A 92 -22.10 -0.65 17.07
N THR A 93 -21.85 -0.98 18.35
CA THR A 93 -22.90 -1.36 19.31
C THR A 93 -23.59 -0.15 19.91
N THR A 94 -22.81 0.89 20.21
CA THR A 94 -23.28 2.09 20.93
C THR A 94 -23.39 3.32 20.03
N GLY A 95 -22.70 3.36 18.88
CA GLY A 95 -22.56 4.53 18.03
C GLY A 95 -21.58 5.59 18.58
N GLN A 96 -20.89 5.28 19.68
CA GLN A 96 -19.94 6.21 20.28
C GLN A 96 -18.69 6.32 19.39
N GLU A 97 -18.26 7.55 19.13
CA GLU A 97 -16.95 7.83 18.56
C GLU A 97 -15.84 7.39 19.51
N LEU A 98 -14.88 6.64 19.01
CA LEU A 98 -13.74 6.11 19.78
C LEU A 98 -12.47 6.90 19.50
N GLU A 99 -12.20 7.22 18.23
CA GLU A 99 -10.96 7.83 17.78
C GLU A 99 -11.16 8.51 16.43
N ASP A 100 -10.40 9.56 16.16
CA ASP A 100 -10.26 10.15 14.82
C ASP A 100 -8.81 10.56 14.52
N SER A 101 -8.50 10.78 13.24
CA SER A 101 -7.17 11.19 12.77
C SER A 101 -6.88 12.69 12.93
N GLY A 102 -7.80 13.47 13.50
CA GLY A 102 -7.72 14.91 13.67
C GLY A 102 -8.08 15.73 12.43
N TYR A 103 -8.07 15.19 11.22
CA TYR A 103 -8.40 15.87 9.94
C TYR A 103 -7.63 17.18 9.72
N ASP A 104 -6.51 17.39 10.37
CA ASP A 104 -5.70 18.61 10.34
C ASP A 104 -4.48 18.49 9.42
N GLY A 105 -4.34 17.34 8.75
CA GLY A 105 -3.19 17.04 7.90
C GLY A 105 -1.91 16.67 8.64
N SER A 106 -1.94 16.54 9.97
CA SER A 106 -0.78 16.09 10.76
C SER A 106 -0.48 14.61 10.56
N THR A 107 -1.49 13.80 10.23
CA THR A 107 -1.35 12.38 9.97
C THR A 107 -0.92 12.16 8.50
N ASN A 108 0.39 12.11 8.29
CA ASN A 108 0.98 11.86 6.96
C ASN A 108 1.76 10.54 6.88
N VAL A 109 1.64 9.69 7.90
CA VAL A 109 2.28 8.36 7.88
C VAL A 109 1.49 7.45 6.96
N PRO A 110 2.09 6.93 5.87
CA PRO A 110 1.38 6.05 4.97
C PRO A 110 1.14 4.68 5.64
N LEU A 111 -0.10 4.21 5.53
CA LEU A 111 -0.49 2.84 5.77
C LEU A 111 -0.37 2.08 4.44
N THR A 112 -0.20 0.75 4.46
CA THR A 112 -0.09 -0.02 3.22
C THR A 112 -1.24 -1.02 3.13
N VAL A 113 -1.95 -1.02 2.01
CA VAL A 113 -2.96 -2.05 1.69
C VAL A 113 -2.26 -3.41 1.62
N GLY A 114 -2.75 -4.40 2.36
CA GLY A 114 -2.05 -5.68 2.55
C GLY A 114 -0.97 -5.66 3.62
N GLY A 115 -0.73 -4.52 4.28
CA GLY A 115 0.18 -4.37 5.42
C GLY A 115 -0.44 -4.87 6.73
N GLN A 116 0.34 -4.84 7.81
CA GLN A 116 -0.12 -5.36 9.11
C GLN A 116 -0.78 -4.30 10.00
N THR A 117 -0.49 -3.01 9.78
CA THR A 117 -1.02 -1.93 10.60
C THR A 117 -2.46 -1.61 10.21
N LEU A 118 -3.39 -1.71 11.15
CA LEU A 118 -4.83 -1.55 10.93
C LEU A 118 -5.36 -2.41 9.75
N ALA A 119 -4.76 -3.59 9.58
CA ALA A 119 -4.94 -4.43 8.39
C ALA A 119 -6.41 -4.56 7.95
N PRO A 120 -7.38 -4.97 8.79
CA PRO A 120 -8.76 -5.16 8.34
C PRO A 120 -9.42 -3.88 7.83
N LEU A 121 -8.99 -2.70 8.36
CA LEU A 121 -9.50 -1.41 7.93
C LEU A 121 -8.85 -0.96 6.62
N VAL A 122 -7.52 -1.08 6.52
CA VAL A 122 -6.77 -0.61 5.34
C VAL A 122 -6.99 -1.55 4.15
N ASP A 123 -7.10 -2.85 4.38
CA ASP A 123 -7.41 -3.84 3.33
C ASP A 123 -8.81 -3.63 2.77
N ALA A 124 -9.74 -3.13 3.60
CA ALA A 124 -11.08 -2.75 3.15
C ALA A 124 -11.09 -1.60 2.12
N LEU A 125 -9.98 -0.87 1.99
CA LEU A 125 -9.85 0.19 0.99
C LEU A 125 -9.36 -0.33 -0.36
N GLU A 126 -8.99 -1.61 -0.48
CA GLU A 126 -8.64 -2.20 -1.78
C GLU A 126 -9.79 -1.97 -2.79
N CYS A 127 -9.44 -1.58 -4.00
CA CYS A 127 -10.37 -1.16 -5.06
C CYS A 127 -11.02 0.22 -4.90
N SER A 128 -10.92 0.89 -3.76
CA SER A 128 -11.31 2.30 -3.65
C SER A 128 -10.36 3.19 -4.45
N THR A 129 -10.75 4.43 -4.67
CA THR A 129 -9.95 5.42 -5.40
C THR A 129 -9.58 6.58 -4.46
N VAL A 130 -8.48 7.24 -4.73
CA VAL A 130 -8.14 8.51 -4.04
C VAL A 130 -9.25 9.52 -4.28
N GLY A 131 -9.63 10.23 -3.24
CA GLY A 131 -10.80 11.14 -3.25
C GLY A 131 -12.09 10.48 -2.75
N SER A 132 -12.09 9.17 -2.50
CA SER A 132 -13.27 8.48 -1.95
C SER A 132 -13.40 8.70 -0.44
N ARG A 133 -14.67 8.78 0.02
CA ARG A 133 -15.07 8.53 1.41
C ARG A 133 -15.75 7.18 1.48
N VAL A 134 -15.29 6.31 2.38
CA VAL A 134 -15.76 4.92 2.47
C VAL A 134 -16.18 4.64 3.91
N ALA A 135 -17.38 4.08 4.11
CA ALA A 135 -17.76 3.47 5.37
C ALA A 135 -17.28 2.01 5.36
N VAL A 136 -16.64 1.59 6.44
CA VAL A 136 -16.11 0.25 6.64
C VAL A 136 -16.67 -0.31 7.94
N ALA A 137 -17.35 -1.45 7.87
CA ALA A 137 -17.75 -2.21 9.05
C ALA A 137 -16.79 -3.40 9.19
N VAL A 138 -16.05 -3.44 10.28
CA VAL A 138 -15.04 -4.47 10.58
C VAL A 138 -15.47 -5.21 11.83
N LYS A 139 -15.30 -6.54 11.86
CA LYS A 139 -15.51 -7.31 13.06
C LYS A 139 -14.58 -6.82 14.17
N ALA A 140 -15.14 -6.55 15.36
CA ALA A 140 -14.38 -5.94 16.46
C ALA A 140 -13.16 -6.79 16.88
N THR A 141 -13.29 -8.11 16.85
CA THR A 141 -12.18 -9.03 17.17
C THR A 141 -11.02 -8.94 16.18
N ASP A 142 -11.31 -8.69 14.89
CA ASP A 142 -10.30 -8.66 13.84
C ASP A 142 -9.51 -7.36 13.88
N LEU A 143 -10.18 -6.22 14.13
CA LEU A 143 -9.50 -4.94 14.28
C LEU A 143 -8.70 -4.88 15.59
N SER A 144 -9.24 -5.37 16.70
CA SER A 144 -8.55 -5.39 17.99
C SER A 144 -7.26 -6.22 17.94
N ALA A 145 -7.21 -7.27 17.13
CA ALA A 145 -6.01 -8.07 16.94
C ALA A 145 -4.88 -7.31 16.22
N SER A 146 -5.23 -6.32 15.38
CA SER A 146 -4.26 -5.50 14.62
C SER A 146 -3.84 -4.21 15.35
N ILE A 147 -4.58 -3.81 16.39
CA ILE A 147 -4.24 -2.69 17.26
C ILE A 147 -3.65 -3.27 18.55
N ASN A 148 -2.33 -3.40 18.65
CA ASN A 148 -1.62 -4.00 19.78
C ASN A 148 -2.17 -3.54 21.16
N GLY A 149 -3.13 -4.27 21.71
CA GLY A 149 -3.58 -4.18 23.10
C GLY A 149 -4.52 -3.04 23.43
N ALA A 150 -4.99 -2.27 22.50
CA ALA A 150 -5.92 -1.18 22.73
C ALA A 150 -7.24 -1.43 22.01
N ALA A 151 -8.09 -2.17 22.58
CA ALA A 151 -9.53 -1.99 22.65
C ALA A 151 -10.08 -3.20 23.40
N SER A 152 -10.63 -2.96 24.55
CA SER A 152 -11.60 -3.88 25.11
C SER A 152 -12.62 -4.11 24.01
N THR A 153 -12.78 -5.39 23.62
CA THR A 153 -13.89 -5.78 22.74
C THR A 153 -15.17 -5.19 23.33
N PRO A 154 -15.89 -4.33 22.62
CA PRO A 154 -17.15 -3.85 23.09
C PRO A 154 -18.09 -5.06 23.14
N ASN A 155 -18.48 -5.44 24.34
CA ASN A 155 -19.39 -6.55 24.65
C ASN A 155 -18.87 -7.97 24.32
N ASP A 156 -19.45 -8.95 25.00
CA ASP A 156 -19.27 -10.39 24.77
C ASP A 156 -19.89 -10.88 23.43
N ASP A 157 -20.34 -9.97 22.54
CA ASP A 157 -20.90 -10.32 21.24
C ASP A 157 -19.77 -10.56 20.23
N PRO A 158 -19.57 -11.79 19.75
CA PRO A 158 -18.53 -12.12 18.80
C PRO A 158 -18.74 -11.49 17.41
N ASP A 159 -19.94 -11.04 17.09
CA ASP A 159 -20.29 -10.38 15.83
C ASP A 159 -20.36 -8.85 15.95
N ALA A 160 -20.05 -8.27 17.13
CA ALA A 160 -19.93 -6.82 17.31
C ALA A 160 -18.96 -6.22 16.29
N ALA A 161 -19.31 -5.06 15.75
CA ALA A 161 -18.50 -4.38 14.75
C ALA A 161 -17.89 -3.07 15.30
N TYR A 162 -16.72 -2.71 14.79
CA TYR A 162 -16.29 -1.33 14.68
C TYR A 162 -16.71 -0.79 13.31
N VAL A 163 -17.06 0.49 13.28
CA VAL A 163 -17.41 1.22 12.07
C VAL A 163 -16.42 2.35 11.87
N ALA A 164 -15.77 2.40 10.73
CA ALA A 164 -14.91 3.52 10.36
C ALA A 164 -15.47 4.25 9.15
N VAL A 165 -15.42 5.58 9.18
CA VAL A 165 -15.59 6.42 8.00
C VAL A 165 -14.22 6.94 7.61
N VAL A 166 -13.77 6.62 6.39
CA VAL A 166 -12.40 6.82 5.93
C VAL A 166 -12.39 7.69 4.68
N ASP A 167 -11.61 8.75 4.70
CA ASP A 167 -11.27 9.57 3.54
C ASP A 167 -9.92 9.13 2.96
N VAL A 168 -9.91 8.66 1.72
CA VAL A 168 -8.69 8.25 1.02
C VAL A 168 -8.03 9.47 0.41
N LYS A 169 -7.04 10.05 1.09
CA LYS A 169 -6.46 11.36 0.73
C LYS A 169 -5.39 11.26 -0.35
N ARG A 170 -4.51 10.29 -0.24
CA ARG A 170 -3.36 10.15 -1.15
C ARG A 170 -2.95 8.69 -1.24
N ALA A 171 -2.48 8.30 -2.42
CA ALA A 171 -1.86 7.00 -2.65
C ALA A 171 -0.51 7.18 -3.32
N PHE A 172 0.40 6.24 -3.07
CA PHE A 172 1.73 6.20 -3.66
C PHE A 172 1.87 4.93 -4.53
N LEU A 173 2.99 4.80 -5.23
CA LEU A 173 3.26 3.60 -6.01
C LEU A 173 3.37 2.38 -5.09
N ALA A 174 2.80 1.25 -5.49
CA ALA A 174 2.94 -0.01 -4.74
C ALA A 174 4.37 -0.58 -4.84
N LYS A 175 5.10 -0.23 -5.90
CA LYS A 175 6.50 -0.61 -6.16
C LYS A 175 7.13 0.34 -7.17
N ALA A 176 8.45 0.32 -7.29
CA ALA A 176 9.16 1.05 -8.34
C ALA A 176 8.75 0.53 -9.73
N ASP A 177 8.30 1.44 -10.60
CA ASP A 177 7.76 1.16 -11.94
C ASP A 177 8.62 1.74 -13.08
N GLY A 178 9.74 2.37 -12.73
CA GLY A 178 10.65 2.99 -13.68
C GLY A 178 11.30 2.02 -14.68
N ALA A 179 11.88 2.58 -15.70
CA ALA A 179 12.58 1.83 -16.76
C ALA A 179 13.84 1.13 -16.19
N LEU A 180 13.96 -0.17 -16.46
CA LEU A 180 15.12 -0.96 -16.03
C LEU A 180 16.41 -0.37 -16.63
N GLN A 181 17.44 -0.26 -15.82
CA GLN A 181 18.77 0.20 -16.21
C GLN A 181 19.73 -0.99 -16.35
N LEU A 182 20.79 -0.78 -17.12
CA LEU A 182 21.84 -1.79 -17.27
C LEU A 182 22.60 -1.95 -15.95
N GLY A 183 22.87 -3.20 -15.58
CA GLY A 183 23.77 -3.49 -14.47
C GLY A 183 25.19 -3.02 -14.75
N ALA A 184 26.01 -2.91 -13.72
CA ALA A 184 27.41 -2.58 -13.81
C ALA A 184 28.27 -3.74 -13.30
N ASP A 185 29.44 -3.96 -13.93
CA ASP A 185 30.36 -5.02 -13.56
C ASP A 185 30.84 -4.83 -12.12
N GLY A 186 30.90 -5.92 -11.36
CA GLY A 186 31.32 -5.92 -9.97
C GLY A 186 30.26 -5.43 -8.96
N LEU A 187 29.09 -4.99 -9.42
CA LEU A 187 27.98 -4.61 -8.55
C LEU A 187 26.98 -5.77 -8.37
N PRO A 188 26.21 -5.75 -7.25
CA PRO A 188 25.15 -6.73 -7.04
C PRO A 188 24.08 -6.69 -8.13
N ALA A 189 23.56 -7.88 -8.47
CA ALA A 189 22.41 -7.99 -9.35
C ALA A 189 21.10 -7.95 -8.53
N VAL A 190 20.11 -7.23 -9.04
CA VAL A 190 18.78 -7.09 -8.40
C VAL A 190 17.72 -7.71 -9.31
N VAL A 191 16.94 -8.63 -8.78
CA VAL A 191 15.76 -9.21 -9.43
C VAL A 191 14.52 -8.86 -8.60
N THR A 192 13.53 -8.24 -9.23
CA THR A 192 12.32 -7.78 -8.55
C THR A 192 11.23 -8.85 -8.66
N ALA A 193 10.68 -9.29 -7.53
CA ALA A 193 9.51 -10.16 -7.46
C ALA A 193 8.25 -9.45 -7.99
N PRO A 194 7.17 -10.17 -8.32
CA PRO A 194 5.92 -9.56 -8.82
C PRO A 194 5.33 -8.49 -7.90
N ASN A 195 5.45 -8.67 -6.58
CA ASN A 195 4.98 -7.70 -5.58
C ASN A 195 5.92 -6.50 -5.41
N GLY A 196 7.12 -6.50 -6.00
CA GLY A 196 8.11 -5.43 -5.88
C GLY A 196 9.33 -5.79 -5.04
N ALA A 197 9.24 -6.79 -4.15
CA ALA A 197 10.34 -7.15 -3.28
C ALA A 197 11.63 -7.52 -4.05
N PRO A 198 12.78 -6.88 -3.75
CA PRO A 198 14.02 -7.15 -4.45
C PRO A 198 14.72 -8.39 -3.90
N GLY A 199 15.12 -9.29 -4.81
CA GLY A 199 16.13 -10.32 -4.55
C GLY A 199 17.51 -9.79 -4.94
N ILE A 200 18.48 -9.82 -4.02
CA ILE A 200 19.82 -9.27 -4.19
C ILE A 200 20.82 -10.41 -4.30
N THR A 201 21.61 -10.40 -5.37
CA THR A 201 22.68 -11.39 -5.59
C THR A 201 24.03 -10.66 -5.58
N ILE A 202 24.88 -10.99 -4.61
CA ILE A 202 26.22 -10.39 -4.48
C ILE A 202 27.19 -11.12 -5.43
N PRO A 203 28.02 -10.39 -6.20
CA PRO A 203 29.05 -11.00 -7.02
C PRO A 203 30.17 -11.60 -6.16
N ALA A 204 31.00 -12.47 -6.73
CA ALA A 204 32.20 -12.94 -6.08
C ALA A 204 33.24 -11.82 -5.96
N GLY A 205 33.96 -11.78 -4.83
CA GLY A 205 34.98 -10.80 -4.54
C GLY A 205 34.66 -9.88 -3.38
N ASP A 206 35.57 -8.94 -3.13
CA ASP A 206 35.45 -7.98 -2.04
C ASP A 206 34.43 -6.88 -2.36
N ALA A 207 33.84 -6.31 -1.32
CA ALA A 207 32.95 -5.16 -1.45
C ALA A 207 33.74 -3.93 -1.96
N PRO A 208 33.08 -2.99 -2.64
CA PRO A 208 33.65 -1.67 -2.93
C PRO A 208 34.18 -0.99 -1.68
N THR A 209 35.29 -0.27 -1.82
CA THR A 209 35.89 0.52 -0.73
C THR A 209 35.26 1.90 -0.56
N ASP A 210 34.53 2.33 -1.57
CA ASP A 210 33.81 3.60 -1.59
C ASP A 210 32.31 3.33 -1.72
N GLU A 211 31.47 4.30 -1.32
CA GLU A 211 30.05 4.27 -1.54
C GLU A 211 29.74 4.20 -3.04
N VAL A 212 28.79 3.34 -3.41
CA VAL A 212 28.29 3.24 -4.77
C VAL A 212 26.77 3.39 -4.78
N VAL A 213 26.28 4.37 -5.56
CA VAL A 213 24.86 4.53 -5.85
C VAL A 213 24.61 4.13 -7.30
N HIS A 214 23.72 3.18 -7.51
CA HIS A 214 23.38 2.69 -8.85
C HIS A 214 21.86 2.61 -9.04
N LEU A 215 21.39 3.18 -10.17
CA LEU A 215 19.99 3.08 -10.56
C LEU A 215 19.73 1.70 -11.16
N VAL A 216 18.89 0.91 -10.49
CA VAL A 216 18.36 -0.35 -11.03
C VAL A 216 17.17 -0.07 -11.93
N ARG A 217 16.32 0.91 -11.53
CA ARG A 217 15.23 1.44 -12.35
C ARG A 217 15.24 2.96 -12.30
N LYS A 218 15.01 3.60 -13.42
CA LYS A 218 14.88 5.06 -13.51
C LYS A 218 13.40 5.43 -13.54
N GLY A 219 12.94 6.06 -12.49
CA GLY A 219 11.60 6.60 -12.38
C GLY A 219 11.36 7.79 -13.31
N HIS A 220 10.12 8.24 -13.36
CA HIS A 220 9.67 9.37 -14.19
C HIS A 220 8.76 10.34 -13.44
N GLY A 221 8.54 10.10 -12.14
CA GLY A 221 7.74 10.97 -11.29
C GLY A 221 8.52 12.19 -10.79
N THR A 222 8.00 12.84 -9.74
CA THR A 222 8.61 14.02 -9.12
C THR A 222 10.00 13.68 -8.60
N THR A 223 10.94 14.63 -8.76
CA THR A 223 12.29 14.50 -8.22
C THR A 223 12.30 14.85 -6.73
N LEU A 224 12.92 14.00 -5.91
CA LEU A 224 13.08 14.22 -4.48
C LEU A 224 14.06 15.36 -4.21
N THR A 225 13.72 16.21 -3.26
CA THR A 225 14.56 17.28 -2.73
C THR A 225 14.93 16.99 -1.27
N ALA A 226 15.86 17.74 -0.72
CA ALA A 226 16.26 17.59 0.68
C ALA A 226 15.17 17.98 1.70
N ASP A 227 14.13 18.69 1.26
CA ASP A 227 13.01 19.12 2.11
C ASP A 227 11.81 18.15 2.03
N ASP A 228 11.92 17.06 1.25
CA ASP A 228 10.86 16.09 1.08
C ASP A 228 10.99 14.93 2.10
N THR A 229 9.85 14.39 2.52
CA THR A 229 9.80 13.07 3.14
C THR A 229 9.54 12.04 2.04
N ALA A 230 10.55 11.22 1.73
CA ALA A 230 10.42 10.15 0.76
C ALA A 230 9.60 8.98 1.35
N VAL A 231 8.65 8.46 0.60
CA VAL A 231 7.96 7.20 0.92
C VAL A 231 8.67 6.08 0.18
N VAL A 232 9.29 5.17 0.94
CA VAL A 232 10.12 4.12 0.36
C VAL A 232 9.77 2.73 0.89
N GLN A 233 10.05 1.73 0.08
CA GLN A 233 10.26 0.35 0.52
C GLN A 233 11.74 0.01 0.34
N PHE A 234 12.30 -0.85 1.19
CA PHE A 234 13.68 -1.26 1.02
C PHE A 234 13.96 -2.70 1.46
N THR A 235 15.05 -3.24 0.97
CA THR A 235 15.69 -4.45 1.48
C THR A 235 17.19 -4.19 1.63
N ALA A 236 17.75 -4.64 2.75
CA ALA A 236 19.17 -4.58 3.04
C ALA A 236 19.74 -5.98 3.29
N VAL A 237 20.92 -6.24 2.73
CA VAL A 237 21.73 -7.44 3.00
C VAL A 237 23.15 -7.05 3.30
N THR A 238 23.90 -7.92 3.99
CA THR A 238 25.34 -7.73 4.14
C THR A 238 26.08 -8.37 2.95
N TRP A 239 27.19 -7.77 2.52
CA TRP A 239 27.98 -8.30 1.41
C TRP A 239 28.47 -9.73 1.66
N SER A 240 28.89 -10.02 2.90
CA SER A 240 29.45 -11.31 3.30
C SER A 240 28.38 -12.40 3.53
N GLN A 241 27.12 -12.02 3.77
CA GLN A 241 26.02 -12.95 4.06
C GLN A 241 24.76 -12.55 3.30
N PRO A 242 24.77 -12.59 1.96
CA PRO A 242 23.65 -12.08 1.15
C PRO A 242 22.36 -12.93 1.25
N SER A 243 22.45 -14.13 1.77
CA SER A 243 21.28 -14.99 2.03
C SER A 243 20.50 -14.58 3.28
N THR A 244 21.09 -13.72 4.12
CA THR A 244 20.45 -13.23 5.35
C THR A 244 20.04 -11.78 5.13
N VAL A 245 18.73 -11.51 5.20
CA VAL A 245 18.19 -10.15 5.12
C VAL A 245 18.53 -9.44 6.43
N ALA A 246 19.28 -8.34 6.35
CA ALA A 246 19.65 -7.51 7.48
C ALA A 246 18.49 -6.58 7.90
N GLY A 247 17.66 -6.18 6.94
CA GLY A 247 16.45 -5.40 7.16
C GLY A 247 15.62 -5.33 5.89
N SER A 248 14.30 -5.34 6.04
CA SER A 248 13.40 -5.20 4.89
C SER A 248 12.03 -4.74 5.35
N THR A 249 11.51 -3.71 4.71
CA THR A 249 10.12 -3.28 4.90
C THR A 249 9.14 -4.27 4.25
N TRP A 250 9.56 -4.98 3.20
CA TRP A 250 8.75 -6.00 2.51
C TRP A 250 8.41 -7.21 3.38
N THR A 251 9.29 -7.57 4.33
CA THR A 251 9.09 -8.73 5.22
C THR A 251 8.61 -8.34 6.60
N ASN A 252 8.85 -7.11 7.04
CA ASN A 252 8.45 -6.61 8.35
C ASN A 252 7.09 -5.89 8.25
N GLY A 253 6.04 -6.64 7.93
CA GLY A 253 4.68 -6.11 7.83
C GLY A 253 4.32 -5.52 6.47
N GLY A 254 5.22 -5.55 5.47
CA GLY A 254 4.93 -5.10 4.10
C GLY A 254 4.69 -3.59 3.95
N SER A 255 4.92 -2.79 5.00
CA SER A 255 4.55 -1.37 5.00
C SER A 255 5.70 -0.49 4.51
N ALA A 256 5.38 0.42 3.59
CA ALA A 256 6.30 1.48 3.20
C ALA A 256 6.63 2.38 4.40
N THR A 257 7.84 2.91 4.42
CA THR A 257 8.31 3.78 5.49
C THR A 257 8.59 5.19 4.98
N PRO A 258 8.21 6.24 5.74
CA PRO A 258 8.63 7.59 5.44
C PRO A 258 10.09 7.79 5.86
N VAL A 259 10.87 8.47 5.01
CA VAL A 259 12.26 8.89 5.27
C VAL A 259 12.29 10.40 5.07
N ASP A 260 12.34 11.14 6.16
CA ASP A 260 12.49 12.60 6.13
C ASP A 260 13.91 12.96 5.71
N LEU A 261 14.08 13.45 4.47
CA LEU A 261 15.38 13.79 3.90
C LEU A 261 15.99 15.06 4.52
N GLY A 262 15.21 15.84 5.27
CA GLY A 262 15.68 16.97 6.07
C GLY A 262 16.16 16.59 7.47
N ASP A 263 15.83 15.38 7.95
CA ASP A 263 16.20 14.94 9.30
C ASP A 263 17.68 14.56 9.38
N ALA A 264 18.42 15.21 10.29
CA ALA A 264 19.83 14.94 10.57
C ALA A 264 20.09 13.54 11.18
N GLN A 265 19.05 12.83 11.60
CA GLN A 265 19.18 11.46 12.12
C GLN A 265 19.31 10.43 10.98
N ILE A 266 18.89 10.78 9.76
CA ILE A 266 19.08 9.92 8.59
C ILE A 266 20.55 9.95 8.17
N PRO A 267 21.22 8.79 8.02
CA PRO A 267 22.60 8.72 7.57
C PRO A 267 22.82 9.50 6.26
N ASP A 268 23.90 10.24 6.17
CA ASP A 268 24.20 11.13 5.04
C ASP A 268 24.27 10.38 3.70
N ASP A 269 24.80 9.18 3.70
CA ASP A 269 24.89 8.28 2.54
C ASP A 269 23.49 7.87 2.04
N ILE A 270 22.56 7.51 2.92
CA ILE A 270 21.18 7.20 2.53
C ILE A 270 20.48 8.45 1.99
N ARG A 271 20.64 9.59 2.66
CA ARG A 271 20.07 10.87 2.23
C ARG A 271 20.59 11.27 0.85
N SER A 272 21.90 11.26 0.65
CA SER A 272 22.53 11.64 -0.61
C SER A 272 22.17 10.71 -1.76
N ALA A 273 21.96 9.41 -1.49
CA ALA A 273 21.54 8.43 -2.47
C ALA A 273 20.07 8.64 -2.93
N LEU A 274 19.21 9.18 -2.06
CA LEU A 274 17.78 9.40 -2.36
C LEU A 274 17.48 10.79 -2.93
N VAL A 275 18.18 11.85 -2.46
CA VAL A 275 18.02 13.20 -2.99
C VAL A 275 18.38 13.24 -4.49
N GLY A 276 17.53 13.86 -5.30
CA GLY A 276 17.69 13.90 -6.77
C GLY A 276 17.12 12.69 -7.51
N GLN A 277 16.67 11.64 -6.81
CA GLN A 277 15.99 10.52 -7.45
C GLN A 277 14.56 10.89 -7.81
N GLN A 278 14.04 10.25 -8.84
CA GLN A 278 12.65 10.43 -9.25
C GLN A 278 11.77 9.34 -8.62
N VAL A 279 10.54 9.71 -8.25
CA VAL A 279 9.50 8.73 -7.86
C VAL A 279 9.33 7.70 -8.96
N GLY A 280 9.25 6.43 -8.57
CA GLY A 280 9.27 5.26 -9.45
C GLY A 280 10.68 4.67 -9.66
N SER A 281 11.74 5.31 -9.12
CA SER A 281 13.09 4.74 -9.17
C SER A 281 13.26 3.57 -8.21
N GLN A 282 14.14 2.62 -8.62
CA GLN A 282 14.74 1.64 -7.73
C GLN A 282 16.24 1.93 -7.65
N VAL A 283 16.72 2.21 -6.44
CA VAL A 283 18.09 2.68 -6.18
C VAL A 283 18.82 1.65 -5.36
N MET A 284 19.94 1.15 -5.85
CA MET A 284 20.87 0.32 -5.08
C MET A 284 21.96 1.20 -4.49
N VAL A 285 22.23 1.02 -3.20
CA VAL A 285 23.31 1.70 -2.47
C VAL A 285 24.20 0.65 -1.86
N VAL A 286 25.48 0.66 -2.21
CA VAL A 286 26.49 -0.18 -1.56
C VAL A 286 27.29 0.70 -0.62
N LEU A 287 27.20 0.41 0.67
CA LEU A 287 27.97 1.08 1.71
C LEU A 287 29.19 0.23 2.08
N PRO A 288 30.40 0.80 2.07
CA PRO A 288 31.60 0.08 2.43
C PRO A 288 31.59 -0.36 3.91
N ALA A 289 32.45 -1.31 4.23
CA ALA A 289 32.65 -1.73 5.61
C ALA A 289 33.23 -0.56 6.46
N SER A 290 32.61 -0.30 7.60
CA SER A 290 33.03 0.74 8.54
C SER A 290 33.03 0.21 9.98
N ALA A 291 33.64 0.94 10.90
CA ALA A 291 33.57 0.62 12.33
C ALA A 291 32.14 0.71 12.87
N GLU A 292 31.34 1.64 12.34
CA GLU A 292 29.94 1.85 12.71
C GLU A 292 29.04 0.69 12.25
N SER A 293 29.35 0.10 11.09
CA SER A 293 28.67 -1.08 10.57
C SER A 293 29.18 -2.41 11.13
N GLY A 294 30.05 -2.37 12.18
CA GLY A 294 30.66 -3.56 12.75
C GLY A 294 31.62 -4.30 11.79
N GLY A 295 32.20 -3.56 10.82
CA GLY A 295 33.13 -4.12 9.82
C GLY A 295 32.46 -4.83 8.66
N SER A 296 31.14 -4.65 8.47
CA SER A 296 30.40 -5.23 7.36
C SER A 296 30.06 -4.18 6.31
N ALA A 297 30.17 -4.55 5.04
CA ALA A 297 29.60 -3.77 3.94
C ALA A 297 28.11 -4.14 3.75
N TYR A 298 27.28 -3.15 3.46
CA TYR A 298 25.83 -3.32 3.26
C TYR A 298 25.42 -2.99 1.84
N VAL A 299 24.41 -3.69 1.36
CA VAL A 299 23.72 -3.40 0.10
C VAL A 299 22.26 -3.12 0.43
N TYR A 300 21.84 -1.90 0.14
CA TYR A 300 20.43 -1.48 0.21
C TYR A 300 19.85 -1.40 -1.19
N VAL A 301 18.59 -1.79 -1.33
CA VAL A 301 17.79 -1.53 -2.53
C VAL A 301 16.53 -0.82 -2.08
N PHE A 302 16.37 0.43 -2.51
CA PHE A 302 15.23 1.29 -2.20
C PHE A 302 14.30 1.41 -3.40
N ASP A 303 13.01 1.20 -3.20
CA ASP A 303 11.97 1.62 -4.11
C ASP A 303 11.46 2.98 -3.67
N VAL A 304 11.57 4.00 -4.51
CA VAL A 304 11.07 5.36 -4.27
C VAL A 304 9.61 5.42 -4.73
N LEU A 305 8.67 5.34 -3.80
CA LEU A 305 7.24 5.18 -4.10
C LEU A 305 6.50 6.52 -4.18
N GLY A 306 7.01 7.53 -3.51
CA GLY A 306 6.43 8.86 -3.48
C GLY A 306 7.19 9.83 -2.61
N ALA A 307 6.61 11.04 -2.48
CA ALA A 307 7.09 12.08 -1.59
C ALA A 307 5.92 12.81 -0.92
N THR A 308 6.13 13.23 0.32
CA THR A 308 5.28 14.20 1.04
C THR A 308 6.11 15.41 1.42
N ARG A 309 5.45 16.53 1.61
CA ARG A 309 6.05 17.78 2.10
C ARG A 309 5.36 18.19 3.37
#